data_57b43796744c44eb8db46dc10495f7fa
#
_entry.id   57b43796744c44eb8db46dc10495f7fa
#
_cell.length_a   1.000
_cell.length_b   1.000
_cell.length_c   1.000
_cell.angle_alpha   90.00
_cell.angle_beta   90.00
_cell.angle_gamma   90.00
#
_symmetry.space_group_name_H-M   'P 1'
#
loop_
_entity.id
_entity.type
_entity.pdbx_description
1 polymer ?
#
loop_
_entity_poly.entity_id
_entity_poly.type
_entity_poly.pdbx_seq_one_letter_code
_entity_poly.pdbx_strand_id
1 'polypeptide(L)'
;LATTVYNVEEIELQSGDKVKLKPLSIKELREFMVVIGKTANVSTEDETLDILIEACGVALKKQLPDLVTNKDAFEDALDVPTINRILEVCGGINMSDPNLLAAQVLTGQN
;
A
#
# COMPACT_ATOMS: atom_id res chain seq x y z
N LEU A 1 23.60 -20.55 6.39
CA LEU A 1 23.10 -19.88 5.21
C LEU A 1 21.66 -19.48 5.37
N ALA A 2 21.39 -18.18 5.37
CA ALA A 2 20.01 -17.71 5.49
C ALA A 2 19.29 -17.92 4.15
N THR A 3 18.08 -18.47 4.22
CA THR A 3 17.26 -18.63 3.05
C THR A 3 16.20 -17.51 3.03
N THR A 4 16.17 -16.79 1.92
CA THR A 4 15.15 -15.75 1.76
C THR A 4 13.83 -16.41 1.37
N VAL A 5 12.80 -16.16 2.16
CA VAL A 5 11.48 -16.76 1.92
C VAL A 5 10.53 -15.81 1.20
N TYR A 6 11.03 -14.68 0.70
CA TYR A 6 10.24 -13.71 -0.05
C TYR A 6 11.05 -13.20 -1.24
N ASN A 7 10.33 -12.68 -2.22
CA ASN A 7 10.94 -12.01 -3.37
C ASN A 7 10.94 -10.50 -3.14
N VAL A 8 12.01 -9.85 -3.58
CA VAL A 8 12.10 -8.39 -3.60
C VAL A 8 11.79 -7.94 -5.02
N GLU A 9 10.86 -7.01 -5.16
CA GLU A 9 10.48 -6.46 -6.46
C GLU A 9 10.84 -4.98 -6.49
N GLU A 10 11.59 -4.56 -7.50
CA GLU A 10 11.91 -3.15 -7.67
C GLU A 10 10.91 -2.52 -8.62
N ILE A 11 10.32 -1.39 -8.21
CA ILE A 11 9.41 -0.63 -9.06
C ILE A 11 9.86 0.82 -9.11
N GLU A 12 9.40 1.52 -10.14
CA GLU A 12 9.68 2.94 -10.29
C GLU A 12 8.37 3.72 -10.13
N LEU A 13 8.39 4.74 -9.28
CA LEU A 13 7.23 5.60 -9.07
C LEU A 13 7.14 6.64 -10.18
N GLN A 14 5.99 7.32 -10.27
CA GLN A 14 5.79 8.39 -11.26
C GLN A 14 6.82 9.51 -11.13
N SER A 15 7.33 9.71 -9.92
CA SER A 15 8.37 10.71 -9.66
C SER A 15 9.74 10.31 -10.20
N GLY A 16 9.91 9.07 -10.64
CA GLY A 16 11.20 8.54 -11.05
C GLY A 16 11.96 7.85 -9.94
N ASP A 17 11.49 7.95 -8.71
CA ASP A 17 12.11 7.26 -7.58
C ASP A 17 11.91 5.76 -7.69
N LYS A 18 12.95 5.00 -7.37
CA LYS A 18 12.88 3.54 -7.38
C LYS A 18 12.80 3.03 -5.96
N VAL A 19 11.93 2.06 -5.74
CA VAL A 19 11.77 1.44 -4.43
C VAL A 19 11.79 -0.08 -4.58
N LYS A 20 12.24 -0.73 -3.51
CA LYS A 20 12.25 -2.20 -3.45
C LYS A 20 11.07 -2.62 -2.57
N LEU A 21 10.18 -3.41 -3.14
CA LEU A 21 9.01 -3.92 -2.44
C LEU A 21 9.32 -5.30 -1.88
N LYS A 22 9.08 -5.46 -0.61
CA LYS A 22 9.22 -6.74 0.10
C LYS A 22 8.18 -6.78 1.21
N PRO A 23 7.85 -7.96 1.72
CA PRO A 23 6.90 -8.03 2.83
C PRO A 23 7.40 -7.19 4.01
N LEU A 24 6.47 -6.51 4.66
CA LEU A 24 6.77 -5.69 5.83
C LEU A 24 7.13 -6.59 7.02
N SER A 25 7.98 -6.07 7.90
CA SER A 25 8.21 -6.74 9.18
C SER A 25 6.89 -6.78 9.96
N ILE A 26 6.81 -7.63 10.96
CA ILE A 26 5.59 -7.73 11.77
C ILE A 26 5.24 -6.39 12.42
N LYS A 27 6.25 -5.67 12.89
CA LYS A 27 6.03 -4.34 13.48
C LYS A 27 5.41 -3.37 12.49
N GLU A 28 5.97 -3.32 11.29
CA GLU A 28 5.47 -2.45 10.22
C GLU A 28 4.12 -2.92 9.72
N LEU A 29 3.91 -4.23 9.65
CA LEU A 29 2.65 -4.80 9.20
C LEU A 29 1.52 -4.43 10.15
N ARG A 30 1.76 -4.43 11.46
CA ARG A 30 0.74 -4.02 12.43
C ARG A 30 0.32 -2.57 12.22
N GLU A 31 1.29 -1.69 11.98
CA GLU A 31 1.01 -0.28 11.68
C GLU A 31 0.21 -0.16 10.39
N PHE A 32 0.62 -0.90 9.37
CA PHE A 32 -0.06 -0.94 8.08
C PHE A 32 -1.52 -1.41 8.23
N MET A 33 -1.75 -2.47 9.00
CA MET A 33 -3.09 -3.01 9.21
C MET A 33 -4.01 -2.05 9.97
N VAL A 34 -3.45 -1.28 10.91
CA VAL A 34 -4.23 -0.25 11.59
C VAL A 34 -4.73 0.78 10.59
N VAL A 35 -3.87 1.21 9.66
CA VAL A 35 -4.26 2.16 8.63
C VAL A 35 -5.33 1.56 7.72
N ILE A 36 -5.10 0.35 7.22
CA ILE A 36 -6.06 -0.33 6.33
C ILE A 36 -7.41 -0.52 7.03
N GLY A 37 -7.40 -0.79 8.33
CA GLY A 37 -8.64 -0.95 9.10
C GLY A 37 -9.54 0.27 9.07
N LYS A 38 -8.98 1.46 8.81
CA LYS A 38 -9.77 2.68 8.72
C LYS A 38 -10.75 2.66 7.54
N THR A 39 -10.51 1.80 6.54
CA THR A 39 -11.40 1.71 5.38
C THR A 39 -12.80 1.27 5.76
N ALA A 40 -12.96 0.62 6.91
CA ALA A 40 -14.28 0.19 7.38
C ALA A 40 -15.18 1.38 7.76
N ASN A 41 -14.61 2.55 8.00
CA ASN A 41 -15.33 3.71 8.49
C ASN A 41 -15.46 4.82 7.45
N VAL A 42 -15.01 4.61 6.21
CA VAL A 42 -15.09 5.62 5.18
C VAL A 42 -16.29 5.37 4.28
N SER A 43 -16.81 6.44 3.70
CA SER A 43 -18.01 6.36 2.86
C SER A 43 -17.78 6.81 1.42
N THR A 44 -16.61 7.36 1.10
CA THR A 44 -16.33 7.83 -0.27
C THR A 44 -15.07 7.17 -0.80
N GLU A 45 -14.96 7.14 -2.15
CA GLU A 45 -13.77 6.62 -2.82
C GLU A 45 -12.56 7.48 -2.51
N ASP A 46 -12.76 8.78 -2.38
CA ASP A 46 -11.66 9.71 -2.09
C ASP A 46 -11.06 9.43 -0.72
N GLU A 47 -11.91 9.19 0.27
CA GLU A 47 -11.45 8.83 1.62
C GLU A 47 -10.71 7.49 1.61
N THR A 48 -11.23 6.53 0.86
CA THR A 48 -10.57 5.23 0.71
C THR A 48 -9.18 5.40 0.09
N LEU A 49 -9.09 6.23 -0.94
CA LEU A 49 -7.82 6.48 -1.61
C LEU A 49 -6.81 7.12 -0.65
N ASP A 50 -7.26 8.07 0.17
CA ASP A 50 -6.39 8.68 1.17
C ASP A 50 -5.80 7.64 2.13
N ILE A 51 -6.62 6.68 2.56
CA ILE A 51 -6.17 5.63 3.46
C ILE A 51 -5.17 4.71 2.76
N LEU A 52 -5.42 4.36 1.50
CA LEU A 52 -4.50 3.51 0.75
C LEU A 52 -3.15 4.21 0.56
N ILE A 53 -3.16 5.51 0.30
CA ILE A 53 -1.94 6.31 0.19
C ILE A 53 -1.19 6.32 1.53
N GLU A 54 -1.90 6.49 2.62
CA GLU A 54 -1.31 6.45 3.96
C GLU A 54 -0.66 5.08 4.23
N ALA A 55 -1.33 4.00 3.84
CA ALA A 55 -0.79 2.65 3.98
C ALA A 55 0.48 2.48 3.16
N CYS A 56 0.49 2.99 1.92
CA CYS A 56 1.70 2.98 1.10
C CYS A 56 2.83 3.75 1.78
N GLY A 57 2.49 4.85 2.47
CA GLY A 57 3.47 5.61 3.24
C GLY A 57 4.13 4.77 4.33
N VAL A 58 3.34 3.96 5.04
CA VAL A 58 3.90 3.03 6.03
C VAL A 58 4.90 2.08 5.37
N ALA A 59 4.56 1.59 4.18
CA ALA A 59 5.41 0.65 3.47
C ALA A 59 6.70 1.27 2.95
N LEU A 60 6.68 2.54 2.56
CA LEU A 60 7.80 3.18 1.87
C LEU A 60 8.58 4.18 2.70
N LYS A 61 8.17 4.47 3.92
CA LYS A 61 8.79 5.55 4.71
C LYS A 61 10.26 5.33 5.01
N LYS A 62 10.71 4.10 5.06
CA LYS A 62 12.12 3.81 5.33
C LYS A 62 13.00 4.06 4.11
N GLN A 63 12.46 3.86 2.92
CA GLN A 63 13.21 4.06 1.69
C GLN A 63 13.12 5.48 1.17
N LEU A 64 11.94 6.10 1.30
CA LEU A 64 11.68 7.44 0.77
C LEU A 64 11.04 8.33 1.83
N PRO A 65 11.75 8.59 2.95
CA PRO A 65 11.14 9.35 4.05
C PRO A 65 10.72 10.76 3.65
N ASP A 66 11.52 11.42 2.82
CA ASP A 66 11.22 12.80 2.42
C ASP A 66 9.99 12.86 1.51
N LEU A 67 9.87 11.89 0.61
CA LEU A 67 8.72 11.83 -0.30
C LEU A 67 7.44 11.52 0.47
N VAL A 68 7.50 10.56 1.39
CA VAL A 68 6.34 10.13 2.17
C VAL A 68 5.82 11.27 3.05
N THR A 69 6.70 12.09 3.60
CA THR A 69 6.28 13.21 4.45
C THR A 69 5.73 14.40 3.67
N ASN A 70 6.00 14.47 2.36
CA ASN A 70 5.44 15.50 1.50
C ASN A 70 4.22 14.93 0.80
N LYS A 71 3.04 15.17 1.37
CA LYS A 71 1.80 14.55 0.90
C LYS A 71 1.54 14.81 -0.59
N ASP A 72 1.68 16.03 -1.04
CA ASP A 72 1.40 16.37 -2.43
C ASP A 72 2.37 15.65 -3.39
N ALA A 73 3.64 15.65 -3.05
CA ALA A 73 4.64 14.97 -3.88
C ALA A 73 4.41 13.47 -3.88
N PHE A 74 4.02 12.91 -2.75
CA PHE A 74 3.76 11.48 -2.64
C PHE A 74 2.55 11.08 -3.48
N GLU A 75 1.47 11.86 -3.44
CA GLU A 75 0.30 11.60 -4.26
C GLU A 75 0.61 11.68 -5.76
N ASP A 76 1.46 12.64 -6.15
CA ASP A 76 1.89 12.76 -7.55
C ASP A 76 2.75 11.58 -7.98
N ALA A 77 3.45 10.95 -7.06
CA ALA A 77 4.35 9.84 -7.35
C ALA A 77 3.62 8.50 -7.48
N LEU A 78 2.39 8.41 -7.02
CA LEU A 78 1.63 7.15 -6.98
C LEU A 78 0.55 7.12 -8.06
N ASP A 79 0.23 5.92 -8.49
CA ASP A 79 -0.93 5.65 -9.32
C ASP A 79 -1.61 4.38 -8.82
N VAL A 80 -2.79 4.09 -9.33
CA VAL A 80 -3.57 2.96 -8.82
C VAL A 80 -2.85 1.62 -8.98
N PRO A 81 -2.26 1.30 -10.14
CA PRO A 81 -1.50 0.05 -10.27
C PRO A 81 -0.35 -0.04 -9.28
N THR A 82 0.35 1.06 -9.04
CA THR A 82 1.46 1.09 -8.09
C THR A 82 0.97 0.86 -6.67
N ILE A 83 -0.12 1.52 -6.28
CA ILE A 83 -0.72 1.32 -4.97
C ILE A 83 -1.10 -0.16 -4.78
N ASN A 84 -1.77 -0.74 -5.77
CA ASN A 84 -2.17 -2.13 -5.70
C ASN A 84 -0.96 -3.06 -5.53
N ARG A 85 0.11 -2.78 -6.24
CA ARG A 85 1.31 -3.60 -6.14
C ARG A 85 1.97 -3.49 -4.78
N ILE A 86 2.03 -2.29 -4.24
CA ILE A 86 2.58 -2.08 -2.89
C ILE A 86 1.76 -2.85 -1.85
N LEU A 87 0.43 -2.77 -1.95
CA LEU A 87 -0.45 -3.49 -1.03
C LEU A 87 -0.27 -5.00 -1.13
N GLU A 88 -0.12 -5.52 -2.35
CA GLU A 88 0.11 -6.95 -2.55
C GLU A 88 1.43 -7.42 -1.96
N VAL A 89 2.51 -6.77 -2.34
CA VAL A 89 3.86 -7.25 -1.98
C VAL A 89 4.16 -6.95 -0.52
N CYS A 90 3.90 -5.74 -0.09
CA CYS A 90 4.30 -5.30 1.25
C CYS A 90 3.31 -5.75 2.31
N GLY A 91 2.01 -5.66 2.02
CA GLY A 91 0.96 -5.98 2.97
C GLY A 91 0.43 -7.39 2.88
N GLY A 92 0.81 -8.13 1.86
CA GLY A 92 0.30 -9.47 1.65
C GLY A 92 -1.16 -9.51 1.25
N ILE A 93 -1.72 -8.40 0.79
CA ILE A 93 -3.12 -8.32 0.39
C ILE A 93 -3.22 -8.77 -1.06
N ASN A 94 -3.98 -9.83 -1.29
CA ASN A 94 -4.14 -10.36 -2.64
C ASN A 94 -5.26 -9.59 -3.37
N MET A 95 -4.87 -8.58 -4.14
CA MET A 95 -5.80 -7.72 -4.84
C MET A 95 -6.50 -8.43 -6.01
N SER A 96 -6.00 -9.58 -6.42
CA SER A 96 -6.65 -10.35 -7.48
C SER A 96 -7.53 -11.48 -6.94
N ASP A 97 -7.66 -11.59 -5.61
CA ASP A 97 -8.54 -12.58 -5.00
C ASP A 97 -10.00 -12.16 -5.26
N PRO A 98 -10.80 -12.98 -5.95
CA PRO A 98 -12.19 -12.62 -6.22
C PRO A 98 -13.00 -12.36 -4.96
N ASN A 99 -12.75 -13.11 -3.90
CA ASN A 99 -13.49 -12.95 -2.65
C ASN A 99 -13.16 -11.61 -1.98
N LEU A 100 -11.90 -11.20 -2.02
CA LEU A 100 -11.49 -9.92 -1.48
C LEU A 100 -12.10 -8.77 -2.28
N LEU A 101 -12.04 -8.87 -3.62
CA LEU A 101 -12.60 -7.86 -4.49
C LEU A 101 -14.12 -7.77 -4.33
N ALA A 102 -14.78 -8.90 -4.22
CA ALA A 102 -16.23 -8.93 -4.02
C ALA A 102 -16.59 -8.26 -2.69
N ALA A 103 -15.85 -8.54 -1.64
CA ALA A 103 -16.09 -7.91 -0.33
C ALA A 103 -15.91 -6.40 -0.42
N GLN A 104 -14.87 -5.93 -1.12
CA GLN A 104 -14.63 -4.50 -1.29
C GLN A 104 -15.70 -3.84 -2.12
N VAL A 105 -16.12 -4.48 -3.20
CA VAL A 105 -17.17 -3.96 -4.07
C VAL A 105 -18.47 -3.85 -3.31
N LEU A 106 -18.85 -4.90 -2.58
CA LEU A 106 -20.07 -4.89 -1.77
C LEU A 106 -20.03 -3.78 -0.73
N THR A 107 -18.90 -3.61 -0.06
CA THR A 107 -18.72 -2.55 0.92
C THR A 107 -18.84 -1.18 0.28
N GLY A 108 -18.23 -1.02 -0.89
CA GLY A 108 -18.26 0.25 -1.60
C GLY A 108 -19.59 0.59 -2.22
N GLN A 109 -20.42 -0.41 -2.53
CA GLN A 109 -21.72 -0.21 -3.18
C GLN A 109 -22.86 -0.10 -2.20
N ASN A 110 -22.67 -0.61 -1.03
CA ASN A 110 -23.67 -0.56 0.02
C ASN A 110 -23.47 0.64 0.92
#